data_bfe32defced0f2bd4cbbb47397f08091
#
_entry.id   bfe32defced0f2bd4cbbb47397f08091
#
_cell.length_a   1.000
_cell.length_b   1.000
_cell.length_c   1.000
_cell.angle_alpha   90.00
_cell.angle_beta   90.00
_cell.angle_gamma   90.00
#
_symmetry.space_group_name_H-M   'P 1'
#
loop_
_entity.id
_entity.type
_entity.pdbx_description
1 polymer ?
#
loop_
_entity_poly.entity_id
_entity_poly.type
_entity_poly.pdbx_seq_one_letter_code
_entity_poly.pdbx_strand_id
1 'polypeptide(L)'
;MTKHVFVTGGVVSSLGKGITAASLGRLLKSRGYKVTMQKADPYLNVDPGTMSPFQHGEVFVTEDGYESDLDLGHYERFIDENLTRDSNFTTGAIYKSLIARERRGDFLGGTVQVIPHVTNAIKDKFRRIEEQTGSDVVITELGGTIGDIESQPFVEAIRQYRKEAGPENVCYIHVSLVPYIAAAHEVKTKPTQHSVKELRSFGIQPDIIVLRSDHHIDDAIRGKIASFCDVDTDCVFTNEDCASIYDVPQLLAEQDFDLRICERLGLDPRERDMSEWNEFLRKQNHANHHADKVKIAVVGKYTQLPDAYLSVIEALHHAGVFYDRHVDVQLVDGESLDEQNVSEVLGDASGILVPGGFGKRALEGKILAAEFAREHKIPYLGICLGMQVAVCEFARNVVGLAGASSSEFDPDGPYSVIDLMSSQEDVTEKGGTMRLGAYPCKLAADTLAREAYGEELVYERHRHRFEFNNAFRDQLEDAGLVISGLSPDERLVEMVELPRDVHPWYVATQAHPEFMSRPTNPQPLFREFVRASIGQHEGVDRLQVTPMNLATD
;
A
#
# COMPACT_ATOMS: atom_id res chain seq x y z
N MET A 1 7.07 20.39 -21.31
CA MET A 1 6.94 18.98 -21.77
C MET A 1 7.30 18.12 -20.59
N THR A 2 6.45 17.16 -20.27
CA THR A 2 6.64 16.23 -19.16
C THR A 2 7.90 15.40 -19.37
N LYS A 3 8.63 15.13 -18.30
CA LYS A 3 9.81 14.28 -18.29
C LYS A 3 9.43 12.89 -17.82
N HIS A 4 10.05 11.87 -18.41
CA HIS A 4 9.79 10.48 -18.08
C HIS A 4 11.04 9.81 -17.53
N VAL A 5 10.89 9.15 -16.39
CA VAL A 5 11.92 8.31 -15.79
C VAL A 5 11.43 6.88 -15.81
N PHE A 6 12.15 5.99 -16.49
CA PHE A 6 11.84 4.56 -16.50
C PHE A 6 12.81 3.82 -15.61
N VAL A 7 12.26 3.14 -14.58
CA VAL A 7 13.04 2.35 -13.64
C VAL A 7 12.93 0.88 -14.00
N THR A 8 14.04 0.27 -14.35
CA THR A 8 14.18 -1.15 -14.68
C THR A 8 15.01 -1.86 -13.62
N GLY A 9 14.92 -3.18 -13.55
CA GLY A 9 15.74 -3.95 -12.63
C GLY A 9 16.26 -5.24 -13.23
N GLY A 10 17.34 -5.73 -12.66
CA GLY A 10 17.96 -6.95 -13.11
C GLY A 10 18.54 -7.80 -11.99
N VAL A 11 18.95 -9.01 -12.33
CA VAL A 11 19.51 -10.05 -11.48
C VAL A 11 18.46 -10.84 -10.69
N VAL A 12 17.63 -10.19 -9.86
CA VAL A 12 16.60 -10.86 -9.03
C VAL A 12 15.35 -9.98 -8.91
N SER A 13 14.20 -10.60 -8.59
CA SER A 13 12.99 -9.91 -8.15
C SER A 13 13.15 -9.35 -6.73
N SER A 14 12.20 -8.54 -6.27
CA SER A 14 12.19 -7.94 -4.92
C SER A 14 13.46 -7.13 -4.58
N LEU A 15 14.08 -6.53 -5.61
CA LEU A 15 15.32 -5.78 -5.52
C LEU A 15 15.15 -4.37 -4.91
N GLY A 16 13.92 -3.95 -4.64
CA GLY A 16 13.63 -2.58 -4.16
C GLY A 16 13.56 -1.53 -5.26
N LYS A 17 13.18 -1.91 -6.49
CA LYS A 17 12.89 -0.97 -7.58
C LYS A 17 11.83 0.06 -7.18
N GLY A 18 10.71 -0.43 -6.60
CA GLY A 18 9.59 0.39 -6.15
C GLY A 18 10.02 1.44 -5.14
N ILE A 19 10.78 1.04 -4.13
CA ILE A 19 11.31 1.96 -3.10
C ILE A 19 12.30 2.96 -3.70
N THR A 20 13.17 2.53 -4.61
CA THR A 20 14.09 3.45 -5.31
C THR A 20 13.32 4.47 -6.16
N ALA A 21 12.29 4.02 -6.89
CA ALA A 21 11.43 4.89 -7.70
C ALA A 21 10.62 5.86 -6.83
N ALA A 22 10.02 5.37 -5.74
CA ALA A 22 9.27 6.17 -4.77
C ALA A 22 10.17 7.22 -4.07
N SER A 23 11.39 6.82 -3.71
CA SER A 23 12.38 7.73 -3.12
C SER A 23 12.75 8.86 -4.08
N LEU A 24 12.96 8.56 -5.37
CA LEU A 24 13.14 9.58 -6.39
C LEU A 24 11.93 10.51 -6.48
N GLY A 25 10.73 9.93 -6.47
CA GLY A 25 9.47 10.70 -6.46
C GLY A 25 9.43 11.68 -5.29
N ARG A 26 9.76 11.24 -4.08
CA ARG A 26 9.85 12.09 -2.89
C ARG A 26 10.88 13.21 -3.06
N LEU A 27 12.07 12.88 -3.53
CA LEU A 27 13.15 13.86 -3.71
C LEU A 27 12.79 14.94 -4.74
N LEU A 28 12.21 14.56 -5.88
CA LEU A 28 11.77 15.53 -6.90
C LEU A 28 10.60 16.38 -6.40
N LYS A 29 9.65 15.79 -5.65
CA LYS A 29 8.58 16.55 -4.98
C LYS A 29 9.16 17.54 -3.97
N SER A 30 10.18 17.18 -3.22
CA SER A 30 10.88 18.07 -2.28
C SER A 30 11.63 19.22 -2.98
N ARG A 31 11.87 19.14 -4.29
CA ARG A 31 12.32 20.25 -5.15
C ARG A 31 11.16 21.06 -5.73
N GLY A 32 9.92 20.77 -5.37
CA GLY A 32 8.73 21.47 -5.85
C GLY A 32 8.31 21.10 -7.27
N TYR A 33 8.69 19.89 -7.76
CA TYR A 33 8.14 19.34 -8.99
C TYR A 33 6.83 18.61 -8.72
N LYS A 34 5.89 18.71 -9.66
CA LYS A 34 4.69 17.88 -9.67
C LYS A 34 5.06 16.51 -10.24
N VAL A 35 5.02 15.50 -9.39
CA VAL A 35 5.44 14.12 -9.70
C VAL A 35 4.24 13.18 -9.66
N THR A 36 4.16 12.26 -10.61
CA THR A 36 3.27 11.11 -10.54
C THR A 36 4.05 9.82 -10.80
N MET A 37 3.49 8.71 -10.34
CA MET A 37 4.14 7.41 -10.46
C MET A 37 3.26 6.42 -11.20
N GLN A 38 3.90 5.47 -11.89
CA GLN A 38 3.23 4.45 -12.65
C GLN A 38 3.95 3.10 -12.51
N LYS A 39 3.17 2.03 -12.38
CA LYS A 39 3.63 0.64 -12.35
C LYS A 39 3.20 -0.08 -13.63
N ALA A 40 4.14 -0.71 -14.29
CA ALA A 40 3.91 -1.54 -15.46
C ALA A 40 4.26 -3.00 -15.14
N ASP A 41 3.24 -3.85 -14.96
CA ASP A 41 3.42 -5.23 -14.53
C ASP A 41 3.35 -6.22 -15.69
N PRO A 42 4.37 -7.08 -15.87
CA PRO A 42 4.45 -7.96 -17.04
C PRO A 42 3.57 -9.22 -16.97
N TYR A 43 2.90 -9.49 -15.84
CA TYR A 43 2.05 -10.69 -15.72
C TYR A 43 0.75 -10.60 -16.55
N LEU A 44 0.15 -11.78 -16.82
CA LEU A 44 -1.06 -11.91 -17.67
C LEU A 44 -2.38 -11.72 -16.92
N ASN A 45 -2.38 -11.55 -15.61
CA ASN A 45 -3.59 -11.16 -14.89
C ASN A 45 -4.05 -9.78 -15.37
N VAL A 46 -5.35 -9.59 -15.50
CA VAL A 46 -5.92 -8.29 -15.92
C VAL A 46 -5.69 -7.21 -14.87
N ASP A 47 -5.85 -7.61 -13.62
CA ASP A 47 -5.57 -6.85 -12.41
C ASP A 47 -5.19 -7.82 -11.29
N PRO A 48 -4.65 -7.36 -10.16
CA PRO A 48 -4.31 -8.22 -9.01
C PRO A 48 -5.51 -8.59 -8.13
N GLY A 49 -6.72 -8.09 -8.39
CA GLY A 49 -7.88 -8.27 -7.51
C GLY A 49 -8.26 -9.71 -7.20
N THR A 50 -7.95 -10.66 -8.09
CA THR A 50 -8.20 -12.10 -7.91
C THR A 50 -6.94 -12.90 -7.52
N MET A 51 -5.80 -12.24 -7.35
CA MET A 51 -4.53 -12.90 -7.01
C MET A 51 -4.49 -13.26 -5.53
N SER A 52 -3.74 -14.31 -5.22
CA SER A 52 -3.56 -14.72 -3.82
C SER A 52 -2.62 -13.78 -3.07
N PRO A 53 -3.01 -13.23 -1.91
CA PRO A 53 -2.11 -12.43 -1.09
C PRO A 53 -0.83 -13.15 -0.66
N PHE A 54 -0.82 -14.48 -0.62
CA PHE A 54 0.40 -15.27 -0.37
C PHE A 54 1.45 -15.18 -1.48
N GLN A 55 1.06 -14.77 -2.70
CA GLN A 55 1.97 -14.67 -3.83
C GLN A 55 2.34 -13.23 -4.17
N HIS A 56 1.43 -12.28 -3.94
CA HIS A 56 1.56 -10.90 -4.39
C HIS A 56 1.48 -9.85 -3.29
N GLY A 57 1.28 -10.27 -2.03
CA GLY A 57 1.03 -9.35 -0.94
C GLY A 57 -0.39 -8.78 -1.00
N GLU A 58 -0.60 -7.61 -0.40
CA GLU A 58 -1.91 -6.96 -0.38
C GLU A 58 -2.33 -6.47 -1.77
N VAL A 59 -3.64 -6.45 -2.00
CA VAL A 59 -4.22 -5.73 -3.15
C VAL A 59 -4.54 -4.32 -2.70
N PHE A 60 -3.78 -3.36 -3.22
CA PHE A 60 -4.00 -1.94 -2.95
C PHE A 60 -5.13 -1.40 -3.82
N VAL A 61 -5.98 -0.52 -3.28
CA VAL A 61 -7.08 0.08 -4.04
C VAL A 61 -6.86 1.57 -4.18
N THR A 62 -6.86 2.06 -5.43
CA THR A 62 -6.74 3.50 -5.73
C THR A 62 -8.00 4.27 -5.38
N GLU A 63 -7.91 5.60 -5.34
CA GLU A 63 -9.05 6.47 -5.04
C GLU A 63 -10.25 6.26 -6.00
N ASP A 64 -9.96 6.04 -7.28
CA ASP A 64 -10.97 5.80 -8.33
C ASP A 64 -11.39 4.33 -8.50
N GLY A 65 -11.02 3.46 -7.53
CA GLY A 65 -11.50 2.09 -7.42
C GLY A 65 -10.82 1.08 -8.32
N TYR A 66 -9.53 1.24 -8.61
CA TYR A 66 -8.73 0.23 -9.29
C TYR A 66 -8.01 -0.67 -8.28
N GLU A 67 -8.16 -1.98 -8.43
CA GLU A 67 -7.37 -2.98 -7.68
C GLU A 67 -5.98 -3.06 -8.30
N SER A 68 -4.95 -2.73 -7.54
CA SER A 68 -3.59 -2.56 -8.02
C SER A 68 -2.56 -3.32 -7.18
N ASP A 69 -1.33 -3.34 -7.67
CA ASP A 69 -0.17 -3.86 -6.97
C ASP A 69 0.14 -3.06 -5.69
N LEU A 70 0.72 -3.73 -4.69
CA LEU A 70 1.09 -3.14 -3.39
C LEU A 70 2.09 -1.97 -3.51
N ASP A 71 2.89 -1.95 -4.58
CA ASP A 71 3.86 -0.87 -4.81
C ASP A 71 3.20 0.51 -4.93
N LEU A 72 1.92 0.58 -5.38
CA LEU A 72 1.19 1.84 -5.41
C LEU A 72 1.01 2.42 -4.01
N GLY A 73 0.85 1.59 -3.00
CA GLY A 73 0.84 2.02 -1.60
C GLY A 73 2.16 2.67 -1.19
N HIS A 74 3.30 2.08 -1.57
CA HIS A 74 4.60 2.71 -1.36
C HIS A 74 4.69 4.06 -2.08
N TYR A 75 4.27 4.12 -3.35
CA TYR A 75 4.32 5.37 -4.10
C TYR A 75 3.52 6.48 -3.41
N GLU A 76 2.25 6.21 -3.05
CA GLU A 76 1.40 7.17 -2.37
C GLU A 76 1.99 7.64 -1.03
N ARG A 77 2.58 6.73 -0.23
CA ARG A 77 3.23 7.06 1.05
C ARG A 77 4.44 7.97 0.88
N PHE A 78 5.22 7.78 -0.20
CA PHE A 78 6.43 8.56 -0.45
C PHE A 78 6.13 9.91 -1.10
N ILE A 79 5.28 9.94 -2.14
CA ILE A 79 5.00 11.19 -2.85
C ILE A 79 3.84 11.99 -2.25
N ASP A 80 3.12 11.41 -1.27
CA ASP A 80 1.95 12.03 -0.63
C ASP A 80 0.93 12.58 -1.67
N GLU A 81 0.54 11.72 -2.60
CA GLU A 81 -0.45 11.98 -3.63
C GLU A 81 -1.30 10.73 -3.84
N ASN A 82 -2.61 10.89 -4.02
CA ASN A 82 -3.48 9.78 -4.37
C ASN A 82 -3.29 9.41 -5.84
N LEU A 83 -3.06 8.13 -6.10
CA LEU A 83 -2.91 7.59 -7.44
C LEU A 83 -4.24 7.07 -7.99
N THR A 84 -4.29 6.88 -9.32
CA THR A 84 -5.48 6.46 -10.05
C THR A 84 -5.22 5.18 -10.83
N ARG A 85 -6.26 4.63 -11.46
CA ARG A 85 -6.17 3.45 -12.35
C ARG A 85 -5.15 3.57 -13.49
N ASP A 86 -4.79 4.78 -13.89
CA ASP A 86 -3.76 4.98 -14.91
C ASP A 86 -2.35 4.88 -14.35
N SER A 87 -2.22 4.79 -13.03
CA SER A 87 -0.95 4.56 -12.32
C SER A 87 -0.53 3.09 -12.27
N ASN A 88 -1.40 2.14 -12.67
CA ASN A 88 -1.02 0.72 -12.78
C ASN A 88 -1.64 0.11 -14.03
N PHE A 89 -0.88 -0.70 -14.75
CA PHE A 89 -1.39 -1.51 -15.85
C PHE A 89 -0.58 -2.79 -16.02
N THR A 90 -1.25 -3.84 -16.48
CA THR A 90 -0.67 -5.18 -16.65
C THR A 90 -0.62 -5.57 -18.12
N THR A 91 0.21 -6.56 -18.45
CA THR A 91 0.17 -7.21 -19.76
C THR A 91 -1.24 -7.73 -20.07
N GLY A 92 -1.89 -8.36 -19.08
CA GLY A 92 -3.26 -8.89 -19.25
C GLY A 92 -4.27 -7.82 -19.64
N ALA A 93 -4.23 -6.64 -18.97
CA ALA A 93 -5.11 -5.51 -19.31
C ALA A 93 -4.87 -4.99 -20.74
N ILE A 94 -3.61 -4.87 -21.16
CA ILE A 94 -3.23 -4.47 -22.52
C ILE A 94 -3.76 -5.46 -23.56
N TYR A 95 -3.51 -6.77 -23.38
CA TYR A 95 -3.96 -7.79 -24.32
C TYR A 95 -5.49 -7.92 -24.34
N LYS A 96 -6.17 -7.90 -23.19
CA LYS A 96 -7.64 -7.90 -23.13
C LYS A 96 -8.24 -6.76 -23.96
N SER A 97 -7.70 -5.56 -23.82
CA SER A 97 -8.14 -4.38 -24.59
C SER A 97 -7.88 -4.55 -26.10
N LEU A 98 -6.68 -5.00 -26.48
CA LEU A 98 -6.33 -5.19 -27.90
C LEU A 98 -7.17 -6.28 -28.55
N ILE A 99 -7.38 -7.43 -27.91
CA ILE A 99 -8.22 -8.52 -28.40
C ILE A 99 -9.66 -8.05 -28.57
N ALA A 100 -10.19 -7.30 -27.59
CA ALA A 100 -11.55 -6.74 -27.69
C ALA A 100 -11.70 -5.78 -28.88
N ARG A 101 -10.68 -4.95 -29.16
CA ARG A 101 -10.64 -4.06 -30.33
C ARG A 101 -10.54 -4.83 -31.63
N GLU A 102 -9.71 -5.88 -31.70
CA GLU A 102 -9.61 -6.75 -32.86
C GLU A 102 -10.96 -7.39 -33.17
N ARG A 103 -11.63 -7.97 -32.18
CA ARG A 103 -12.94 -8.61 -32.35
C ARG A 103 -14.05 -7.63 -32.79
N ARG A 104 -13.94 -6.34 -32.46
CA ARG A 104 -14.85 -5.29 -32.96
C ARG A 104 -14.52 -4.83 -34.39
N GLY A 105 -13.37 -5.23 -34.95
CA GLY A 105 -12.94 -4.82 -36.28
C GLY A 105 -12.21 -3.47 -36.34
N ASP A 106 -11.76 -2.94 -35.22
CA ASP A 106 -11.09 -1.63 -35.13
C ASP A 106 -9.81 -1.54 -35.96
N PHE A 107 -9.21 -2.68 -36.33
CA PHE A 107 -7.98 -2.76 -37.12
C PHE A 107 -8.24 -2.98 -38.62
N LEU A 108 -9.50 -2.90 -39.08
CA LEU A 108 -9.89 -2.95 -40.51
C LEU A 108 -9.31 -4.15 -41.27
N GLY A 109 -9.19 -5.31 -40.63
CA GLY A 109 -8.63 -6.53 -41.21
C GLY A 109 -7.10 -6.61 -41.23
N GLY A 110 -6.41 -5.63 -40.67
CA GLY A 110 -4.95 -5.65 -40.54
C GLY A 110 -4.48 -6.71 -39.53
N THR A 111 -3.28 -7.27 -39.76
CA THR A 111 -2.65 -8.20 -38.81
C THR A 111 -2.22 -7.47 -37.54
N VAL A 112 -2.76 -7.89 -36.38
CA VAL A 112 -2.38 -7.34 -35.08
C VAL A 112 -1.15 -8.08 -34.56
N GLN A 113 -0.08 -7.33 -34.20
CA GLN A 113 1.21 -7.87 -33.80
C GLN A 113 1.69 -7.19 -32.51
N VAL A 114 2.69 -7.78 -31.82
CA VAL A 114 3.30 -7.16 -30.65
C VAL A 114 3.86 -5.79 -31.02
N ILE A 115 4.63 -5.69 -32.09
CA ILE A 115 5.06 -4.42 -32.66
C ILE A 115 4.25 -4.19 -33.93
N PRO A 116 3.51 -3.09 -34.11
CA PRO A 116 3.46 -1.92 -33.20
C PRO A 116 2.29 -1.92 -32.22
N HIS A 117 1.36 -2.89 -32.25
CA HIS A 117 0.05 -2.73 -31.59
C HIS A 117 0.13 -2.81 -30.06
N VAL A 118 0.84 -3.81 -29.50
CA VAL A 118 1.05 -3.93 -28.05
C VAL A 118 1.95 -2.79 -27.55
N THR A 119 3.06 -2.52 -28.24
CA THR A 119 3.98 -1.45 -27.85
C THR A 119 3.33 -0.07 -27.90
N ASN A 120 2.46 0.20 -28.91
CA ASN A 120 1.70 1.45 -28.95
C ASN A 120 0.70 1.55 -27.78
N ALA A 121 -0.03 0.45 -27.48
CA ALA A 121 -0.96 0.45 -26.37
C ALA A 121 -0.27 0.70 -25.00
N ILE A 122 0.97 0.21 -24.82
CA ILE A 122 1.80 0.50 -23.66
C ILE A 122 2.21 1.98 -23.65
N LYS A 123 2.72 2.51 -24.77
CA LYS A 123 3.11 3.93 -24.88
C LYS A 123 1.93 4.89 -24.67
N ASP A 124 0.73 4.49 -25.07
CA ASP A 124 -0.49 5.26 -24.83
C ASP A 124 -0.79 5.37 -23.33
N LYS A 125 -0.41 4.37 -22.50
CA LYS A 125 -0.51 4.47 -21.04
C LYS A 125 0.44 5.53 -20.46
N PHE A 126 1.65 5.66 -21.00
CA PHE A 126 2.60 6.70 -20.59
C PHE A 126 2.09 8.10 -20.92
N ARG A 127 1.51 8.30 -22.11
CA ARG A 127 0.92 9.59 -22.51
C ARG A 127 -0.32 9.92 -21.70
N ARG A 128 -1.17 8.94 -21.46
CA ARG A 128 -2.44 9.14 -20.78
C ARG A 128 -2.25 9.65 -19.35
N ILE A 129 -1.32 9.08 -18.59
CA ILE A 129 -1.05 9.55 -17.22
C ILE A 129 -0.46 10.97 -17.23
N GLU A 130 0.39 11.30 -18.21
CA GLU A 130 0.91 12.66 -18.43
C GLU A 130 -0.24 13.66 -18.65
N GLU A 131 -1.15 13.33 -19.59
CA GLU A 131 -2.29 14.18 -19.94
C GLU A 131 -3.26 14.39 -18.76
N GLN A 132 -3.52 13.35 -17.99
CA GLN A 132 -4.46 13.39 -16.87
C GLN A 132 -3.91 14.16 -15.67
N THR A 133 -2.65 13.95 -15.35
CA THR A 133 -2.06 14.56 -14.15
C THR A 133 -1.45 15.92 -14.41
N GLY A 134 -1.01 16.20 -15.64
CA GLY A 134 -0.23 17.40 -15.96
C GLY A 134 1.04 17.51 -15.11
N SER A 135 1.66 16.36 -14.79
CA SER A 135 2.86 16.28 -13.97
C SER A 135 4.10 16.77 -14.72
N ASP A 136 5.04 17.38 -14.01
CA ASP A 136 6.36 17.74 -14.54
C ASP A 136 7.19 16.50 -14.84
N VAL A 137 7.08 15.49 -13.97
CA VAL A 137 7.81 14.23 -14.07
C VAL A 137 6.87 13.04 -13.85
N VAL A 138 6.93 12.06 -14.74
CA VAL A 138 6.31 10.74 -14.61
C VAL A 138 7.41 9.72 -14.35
N ILE A 139 7.33 8.98 -13.25
CA ILE A 139 8.24 7.89 -12.92
C ILE A 139 7.50 6.57 -13.16
N THR A 140 7.95 5.79 -14.14
CA THR A 140 7.35 4.49 -14.46
C THR A 140 8.31 3.36 -14.05
N GLU A 141 7.88 2.53 -13.11
CA GLU A 141 8.60 1.31 -12.76
C GLU A 141 8.15 0.14 -13.63
N LEU A 142 9.11 -0.56 -14.22
CA LEU A 142 8.86 -1.82 -14.91
C LEU A 142 8.98 -2.99 -13.92
N GLY A 143 7.89 -3.72 -13.75
CA GLY A 143 7.87 -4.98 -13.01
C GLY A 143 8.73 -6.06 -13.67
N GLY A 144 9.04 -7.11 -12.91
CA GLY A 144 9.88 -8.22 -13.39
C GLY A 144 11.37 -7.87 -13.48
N THR A 145 12.10 -8.72 -14.17
CA THR A 145 13.57 -8.65 -14.33
C THR A 145 13.91 -8.49 -15.82
N ILE A 146 14.89 -7.66 -16.13
CA ILE A 146 15.39 -7.53 -17.50
C ILE A 146 15.93 -8.89 -17.96
N GLY A 147 15.45 -9.35 -19.12
CA GLY A 147 15.73 -10.67 -19.68
C GLY A 147 14.52 -11.62 -19.62
N ASP A 148 13.56 -11.36 -18.75
CA ASP A 148 12.32 -12.15 -18.71
C ASP A 148 11.49 -11.95 -19.98
N ILE A 149 10.92 -13.03 -20.49
CA ILE A 149 10.15 -13.02 -21.76
C ILE A 149 8.95 -12.08 -21.67
N GLU A 150 8.26 -12.12 -20.55
CA GLU A 150 7.07 -11.32 -20.28
C GLU A 150 7.34 -9.82 -20.24
N SER A 151 8.56 -9.40 -19.88
CA SER A 151 8.95 -7.98 -19.80
C SER A 151 9.29 -7.37 -21.16
N GLN A 152 9.58 -8.18 -22.18
CA GLN A 152 10.11 -7.72 -23.47
C GLN A 152 9.23 -6.67 -24.18
N PRO A 153 7.88 -6.79 -24.23
CA PRO A 153 7.05 -5.75 -24.86
C PRO A 153 7.15 -4.39 -24.16
N PHE A 154 7.33 -4.38 -22.83
CA PHE A 154 7.51 -3.15 -22.05
C PHE A 154 8.88 -2.51 -22.32
N VAL A 155 9.92 -3.32 -22.31
CA VAL A 155 11.29 -2.87 -22.62
C VAL A 155 11.35 -2.27 -24.04
N GLU A 156 10.74 -2.94 -25.02
CA GLU A 156 10.64 -2.42 -26.39
C GLU A 156 9.82 -1.11 -26.45
N ALA A 157 8.72 -1.01 -25.67
CA ALA A 157 7.88 0.18 -25.65
C ALA A 157 8.65 1.40 -25.09
N ILE A 158 9.39 1.26 -23.99
CA ILE A 158 10.17 2.38 -23.42
C ILE A 158 11.32 2.79 -24.34
N ARG A 159 11.96 1.81 -25.04
CA ARG A 159 12.97 2.10 -26.04
C ARG A 159 12.42 2.95 -27.19
N GLN A 160 11.24 2.59 -27.72
CA GLN A 160 10.54 3.37 -28.74
C GLN A 160 10.13 4.74 -28.24
N TYR A 161 9.61 4.81 -26.99
CA TYR A 161 9.11 6.05 -26.39
C TYR A 161 10.18 7.14 -26.28
N ARG A 162 11.43 6.79 -25.92
CA ARG A 162 12.54 7.75 -25.88
C ARG A 162 12.75 8.46 -27.22
N LYS A 163 12.58 7.75 -28.33
CA LYS A 163 12.69 8.35 -29.67
C LYS A 163 11.52 9.30 -29.97
N GLU A 164 10.33 8.97 -29.50
CA GLU A 164 9.11 9.75 -29.74
C GLU A 164 9.05 10.99 -28.84
N ALA A 165 9.37 10.86 -27.58
CA ALA A 165 9.36 11.96 -26.60
C ALA A 165 10.57 12.90 -26.70
N GLY A 166 11.65 12.46 -27.37
CA GLY A 166 12.95 13.12 -27.39
C GLY A 166 13.88 12.59 -26.29
N PRO A 167 15.15 12.27 -26.65
CA PRO A 167 16.12 11.71 -25.70
C PRO A 167 16.35 12.56 -24.44
N GLU A 168 16.20 13.89 -24.55
CA GLU A 168 16.34 14.86 -23.45
C GLU A 168 15.18 14.86 -22.47
N ASN A 169 14.08 14.16 -22.81
CA ASN A 169 12.88 14.05 -21.98
C ASN A 169 12.74 12.70 -21.30
N VAL A 170 13.69 11.77 -21.51
CA VAL A 170 13.64 10.40 -20.99
C VAL A 170 14.93 10.05 -20.28
N CYS A 171 14.84 9.54 -19.05
CA CYS A 171 15.95 9.00 -18.26
C CYS A 171 15.69 7.52 -17.95
N TYR A 172 16.70 6.67 -18.16
CA TYR A 172 16.66 5.25 -17.79
C TYR A 172 17.48 5.00 -16.54
N ILE A 173 16.85 4.51 -15.51
CA ILE A 173 17.48 4.06 -14.27
C ILE A 173 17.46 2.54 -14.26
N HIS A 174 18.60 1.92 -13.99
CA HIS A 174 18.71 0.48 -13.84
C HIS A 174 19.15 0.11 -12.42
N VAL A 175 18.25 -0.56 -11.68
CA VAL A 175 18.53 -1.06 -10.33
C VAL A 175 19.10 -2.48 -10.43
N SER A 176 20.22 -2.75 -9.79
CA SER A 176 20.91 -4.03 -9.90
C SER A 176 21.52 -4.48 -8.58
N LEU A 177 21.54 -5.80 -8.36
CA LEU A 177 22.14 -6.39 -7.16
C LEU A 177 23.65 -6.53 -7.31
N VAL A 178 24.37 -6.13 -6.27
CA VAL A 178 25.80 -6.41 -6.06
C VAL A 178 25.93 -7.35 -4.86
N PRO A 179 25.87 -8.68 -5.07
CA PRO A 179 25.86 -9.63 -3.98
C PRO A 179 27.21 -9.74 -3.28
N TYR A 180 27.18 -9.91 -1.97
CA TYR A 180 28.33 -10.30 -1.18
C TYR A 180 28.46 -11.83 -1.18
N ILE A 181 29.66 -12.32 -1.48
CA ILE A 181 29.97 -13.76 -1.44
C ILE A 181 30.75 -14.07 -0.18
N ALA A 182 30.07 -14.60 0.83
CA ALA A 182 30.65 -14.85 2.15
C ALA A 182 31.93 -15.73 2.09
N ALA A 183 31.96 -16.74 1.22
CA ALA A 183 33.14 -17.61 1.06
C ALA A 183 34.38 -16.90 0.45
N ALA A 184 34.14 -15.80 -0.28
CA ALA A 184 35.23 -15.02 -0.90
C ALA A 184 35.51 -13.71 -0.16
N HIS A 185 34.68 -13.37 0.85
CA HIS A 185 34.74 -12.12 1.61
C HIS A 185 34.76 -10.86 0.71
N GLU A 186 34.00 -10.87 -0.38
CA GLU A 186 33.97 -9.75 -1.31
C GLU A 186 32.61 -9.60 -2.01
N VAL A 187 32.28 -8.37 -2.40
CA VAL A 187 31.14 -8.07 -3.28
C VAL A 187 31.48 -8.36 -4.73
N LYS A 188 30.51 -8.83 -5.51
CA LYS A 188 30.70 -9.26 -6.91
C LYS A 188 29.95 -8.35 -7.88
N THR A 189 30.69 -7.70 -8.77
CA THR A 189 30.14 -6.78 -9.78
C THR A 189 29.64 -7.47 -11.06
N LYS A 190 29.95 -8.75 -11.26
CA LYS A 190 29.58 -9.50 -12.47
C LYS A 190 28.06 -9.58 -12.71
N PRO A 191 27.20 -9.82 -11.70
CA PRO A 191 25.74 -9.84 -11.92
C PRO A 191 25.23 -8.52 -12.51
N THR A 192 25.65 -7.37 -11.97
CA THR A 192 25.31 -6.05 -12.49
C THR A 192 25.80 -5.84 -13.93
N GLN A 193 27.07 -6.21 -14.22
CA GLN A 193 27.61 -6.11 -15.59
C GLN A 193 26.80 -6.93 -16.60
N HIS A 194 26.34 -8.15 -16.23
CA HIS A 194 25.51 -8.98 -17.07
C HIS A 194 24.11 -8.40 -17.24
N SER A 195 23.51 -7.90 -16.19
CA SER A 195 22.18 -7.27 -16.23
C SER A 195 22.15 -6.04 -17.14
N VAL A 196 23.15 -5.15 -17.02
CA VAL A 196 23.29 -3.99 -17.91
C VAL A 196 23.57 -4.43 -19.37
N LYS A 197 24.39 -5.48 -19.56
CA LYS A 197 24.62 -6.04 -20.90
C LYS A 197 23.31 -6.56 -21.52
N GLU A 198 22.46 -7.21 -20.73
CA GLU A 198 21.16 -7.68 -21.19
C GLU A 198 20.25 -6.50 -21.59
N LEU A 199 20.16 -5.47 -20.75
CA LEU A 199 19.40 -4.24 -21.05
C LEU A 199 19.90 -3.59 -22.37
N ARG A 200 21.22 -3.54 -22.57
CA ARG A 200 21.85 -3.02 -23.80
C ARG A 200 21.53 -3.87 -25.02
N SER A 201 21.30 -5.19 -24.87
CA SER A 201 20.90 -6.06 -25.98
C SER A 201 19.55 -5.69 -26.55
N PHE A 202 18.68 -5.09 -25.74
CA PHE A 202 17.41 -4.49 -26.18
C PHE A 202 17.55 -3.06 -26.75
N GLY A 203 18.78 -2.53 -26.85
CA GLY A 203 19.05 -1.19 -27.36
C GLY A 203 18.82 -0.05 -26.35
N ILE A 204 18.84 -0.35 -25.06
CA ILE A 204 18.73 0.63 -23.98
C ILE A 204 20.07 0.74 -23.23
N GLN A 205 20.70 1.91 -23.30
CA GLN A 205 21.81 2.28 -22.43
C GLN A 205 21.21 2.94 -21.19
N PRO A 206 21.46 2.44 -19.97
CA PRO A 206 21.03 3.14 -18.76
C PRO A 206 21.76 4.48 -18.64
N ASP A 207 21.04 5.51 -18.24
CA ASP A 207 21.62 6.82 -17.91
C ASP A 207 22.18 6.80 -16.47
N ILE A 208 21.54 6.01 -15.60
CA ILE A 208 21.87 5.90 -14.18
C ILE A 208 21.80 4.42 -13.75
N ILE A 209 22.70 4.01 -12.88
CA ILE A 209 22.71 2.70 -12.23
C ILE A 209 22.59 2.87 -10.73
N VAL A 210 21.66 2.12 -10.10
CA VAL A 210 21.52 2.05 -8.65
C VAL A 210 21.90 0.65 -8.18
N LEU A 211 22.87 0.58 -7.28
CA LEU A 211 23.46 -0.66 -6.76
C LEU A 211 22.82 -1.03 -5.43
N ARG A 212 22.11 -2.14 -5.41
CA ARG A 212 21.56 -2.73 -4.17
C ARG A 212 22.56 -3.70 -3.57
N SER A 213 22.82 -3.58 -2.29
CA SER A 213 23.70 -4.50 -1.53
C SER A 213 23.33 -4.47 -0.05
N ASP A 214 23.54 -5.60 0.62
CA ASP A 214 23.54 -5.74 2.07
C ASP A 214 24.89 -5.38 2.70
N HIS A 215 25.88 -5.02 1.87
CA HIS A 215 27.22 -4.63 2.28
C HIS A 215 27.64 -3.29 1.65
N HIS A 216 28.55 -2.60 2.31
CA HIS A 216 29.07 -1.34 1.80
C HIS A 216 29.76 -1.48 0.44
N ILE A 217 29.46 -0.56 -0.46
CA ILE A 217 30.04 -0.48 -1.82
C ILE A 217 30.94 0.75 -1.88
N ASP A 218 32.24 0.52 -2.00
CA ASP A 218 33.23 1.58 -2.09
C ASP A 218 33.32 2.22 -3.49
N ASP A 219 34.05 3.33 -3.58
CA ASP A 219 34.27 4.05 -4.84
C ASP A 219 35.01 3.25 -5.91
N ALA A 220 35.86 2.31 -5.51
CA ALA A 220 36.59 1.45 -6.44
C ALA A 220 35.63 0.48 -7.15
N ILE A 221 34.65 -0.05 -6.42
CA ILE A 221 33.58 -0.90 -6.98
C ILE A 221 32.66 -0.08 -7.87
N ARG A 222 32.27 1.13 -7.44
CA ARG A 222 31.46 2.06 -8.25
C ARG A 222 32.16 2.38 -9.57
N GLY A 223 33.44 2.79 -9.53
CA GLY A 223 34.26 3.10 -10.70
C GLY A 223 34.42 1.91 -11.65
N LYS A 224 34.58 0.69 -11.08
CA LYS A 224 34.62 -0.53 -11.88
C LYS A 224 33.32 -0.79 -12.62
N ILE A 225 32.17 -0.66 -11.95
CA ILE A 225 30.85 -0.83 -12.58
C ILE A 225 30.63 0.23 -13.65
N ALA A 226 30.93 1.50 -13.36
CA ALA A 226 30.85 2.60 -14.29
C ALA A 226 31.58 2.30 -15.60
N SER A 227 32.87 1.88 -15.48
CA SER A 227 33.70 1.53 -16.63
C SER A 227 33.17 0.36 -17.46
N PHE A 228 32.66 -0.72 -16.82
CA PHE A 228 32.14 -1.89 -17.53
C PHE A 228 30.75 -1.65 -18.13
N CYS A 229 29.98 -0.75 -17.55
CA CYS A 229 28.60 -0.46 -17.98
C CYS A 229 28.49 0.77 -18.89
N ASP A 230 29.62 1.45 -19.16
CA ASP A 230 29.71 2.63 -20.02
C ASP A 230 28.77 3.75 -19.53
N VAL A 231 28.91 4.09 -18.24
CA VAL A 231 28.26 5.22 -17.58
C VAL A 231 29.32 6.01 -16.80
N ASP A 232 29.04 7.29 -16.54
CA ASP A 232 29.92 8.10 -15.69
C ASP A 232 29.86 7.62 -14.24
N THR A 233 30.97 7.73 -13.49
CA THR A 233 31.03 7.23 -12.11
C THR A 233 30.05 7.96 -11.20
N ASP A 234 29.75 9.21 -11.46
CA ASP A 234 28.77 10.03 -10.74
C ASP A 234 27.32 9.73 -11.12
N CYS A 235 27.09 8.82 -12.08
CA CYS A 235 25.79 8.21 -12.43
C CYS A 235 25.62 6.80 -11.84
N VAL A 236 26.53 6.34 -10.97
CA VAL A 236 26.43 5.08 -10.24
C VAL A 236 26.20 5.35 -8.76
N PHE A 237 25.03 5.04 -8.26
CA PHE A 237 24.59 5.28 -6.89
C PHE A 237 24.51 3.99 -6.10
N THR A 238 24.71 4.08 -4.79
CA THR A 238 24.51 2.97 -3.86
C THR A 238 23.18 3.14 -3.12
N ASN A 239 22.49 2.03 -2.96
CA ASN A 239 21.28 1.93 -2.14
C ASN A 239 21.42 0.68 -1.28
N GLU A 240 22.18 0.82 -0.19
CA GLU A 240 22.46 -0.21 0.80
C GLU A 240 21.20 -0.49 1.65
N ASP A 241 21.16 -1.63 2.33
CA ASP A 241 20.04 -1.96 3.21
C ASP A 241 19.96 -0.97 4.38
N CYS A 242 18.78 -0.42 4.59
CA CYS A 242 18.48 0.54 5.65
C CYS A 242 17.59 -0.10 6.73
N ALA A 243 17.57 0.50 7.92
CA ALA A 243 16.70 0.06 9.01
C ALA A 243 15.22 0.27 8.68
N SER A 244 14.91 1.31 7.90
CA SER A 244 13.56 1.61 7.40
C SER A 244 13.60 1.98 5.92
N ILE A 245 12.55 1.62 5.18
CA ILE A 245 12.41 2.05 3.77
C ILE A 245 12.34 3.57 3.65
N TYR A 246 11.91 4.27 4.70
CA TYR A 246 11.81 5.73 4.74
C TYR A 246 13.17 6.44 4.87
N ASP A 247 14.25 5.72 5.21
CA ASP A 247 15.61 6.25 5.22
C ASP A 247 16.19 6.37 3.80
N VAL A 248 15.67 5.60 2.84
CA VAL A 248 16.21 5.52 1.47
C VAL A 248 16.23 6.87 0.74
N PRO A 249 15.19 7.74 0.83
CA PRO A 249 15.27 9.07 0.22
C PRO A 249 16.45 9.90 0.74
N GLN A 250 16.73 9.84 2.06
CA GLN A 250 17.87 10.57 2.65
C GLN A 250 19.20 10.00 2.16
N LEU A 251 19.36 8.68 2.15
CA LEU A 251 20.56 8.00 1.64
C LEU A 251 20.87 8.38 0.18
N LEU A 252 19.84 8.46 -0.67
CA LEU A 252 20.01 8.86 -2.07
C LEU A 252 20.22 10.38 -2.22
N ALA A 253 19.60 11.18 -1.35
CA ALA A 253 19.80 12.63 -1.30
C ALA A 253 21.24 13.03 -0.98
N GLU A 254 21.91 12.30 -0.08
CA GLU A 254 23.32 12.53 0.31
C GLU A 254 24.29 12.26 -0.84
N GLN A 255 23.86 11.51 -1.85
CA GLN A 255 24.62 11.21 -3.07
C GLN A 255 24.25 12.13 -4.26
N ASP A 256 23.38 13.14 -4.06
CA ASP A 256 22.86 14.03 -5.11
C ASP A 256 22.12 13.29 -6.26
N PHE A 257 21.45 12.17 -5.94
CA PHE A 257 20.78 11.32 -6.92
C PHE A 257 19.73 12.07 -7.76
N ASP A 258 18.86 12.84 -7.12
CA ASP A 258 17.84 13.63 -7.77
C ASP A 258 18.43 14.82 -8.57
N LEU A 259 19.54 15.39 -8.11
CA LEU A 259 20.25 16.45 -8.83
C LEU A 259 20.77 15.93 -10.19
N ARG A 260 21.38 14.74 -10.21
CA ARG A 260 21.84 14.12 -11.46
C ARG A 260 20.69 13.84 -12.43
N ILE A 261 19.53 13.44 -11.91
CA ILE A 261 18.34 13.21 -12.74
C ILE A 261 17.80 14.53 -13.29
N CYS A 262 17.79 15.61 -12.49
CA CYS A 262 17.44 16.94 -12.96
C CYS A 262 18.37 17.40 -14.10
N GLU A 263 19.67 17.26 -13.93
CA GLU A 263 20.69 17.59 -14.96
C GLU A 263 20.45 16.78 -16.24
N ARG A 264 20.25 15.46 -16.09
CA ARG A 264 20.03 14.54 -17.23
C ARG A 264 18.77 14.90 -18.03
N LEU A 265 17.72 15.39 -17.36
CA LEU A 265 16.45 15.75 -17.96
C LEU A 265 16.35 17.24 -18.33
N GLY A 266 17.39 18.04 -18.05
CA GLY A 266 17.35 19.49 -18.26
C GLY A 266 16.30 20.20 -17.41
N LEU A 267 16.06 19.68 -16.21
CA LEU A 267 15.21 20.30 -15.20
C LEU A 267 16.03 21.35 -14.42
N ASP A 268 15.39 22.43 -13.99
CA ASP A 268 16.03 23.44 -13.14
C ASP A 268 16.33 22.83 -11.75
N PRO A 269 17.57 22.82 -11.25
CA PRO A 269 17.91 22.23 -9.96
C PRO A 269 17.45 23.14 -8.81
N ARG A 270 16.15 23.20 -8.55
CA ARG A 270 15.55 23.93 -7.42
C ARG A 270 16.10 23.41 -6.09
N GLU A 271 16.09 24.27 -5.08
CA GLU A 271 16.46 23.87 -3.72
C GLU A 271 15.53 22.74 -3.21
N ARG A 272 16.11 21.76 -2.51
CA ARG A 272 15.40 20.60 -1.98
C ARG A 272 14.99 20.85 -0.54
N ASP A 273 13.70 20.86 -0.26
CA ASP A 273 13.16 20.96 1.09
C ASP A 273 12.73 19.56 1.60
N MET A 274 13.55 19.00 2.48
CA MET A 274 13.28 17.72 3.16
C MET A 274 12.89 17.92 4.62
N SER A 275 12.54 19.12 5.06
CA SER A 275 12.32 19.44 6.47
C SER A 275 11.25 18.55 7.12
N GLU A 276 10.09 18.40 6.49
CA GLU A 276 8.99 17.57 6.96
C GLU A 276 9.37 16.08 7.01
N TRP A 277 10.04 15.58 5.97
CA TRP A 277 10.50 14.20 5.92
C TRP A 277 11.57 13.91 6.98
N ASN A 278 12.53 14.81 7.15
CA ASN A 278 13.56 14.69 8.17
C ASN A 278 12.99 14.76 9.59
N GLU A 279 11.92 15.54 9.80
CA GLU A 279 11.19 15.56 11.06
C GLU A 279 10.55 14.18 11.35
N PHE A 280 9.89 13.59 10.35
CA PHE A 280 9.35 12.24 10.47
C PHE A 280 10.47 11.21 10.78
N LEU A 281 11.60 11.24 10.06
CA LEU A 281 12.73 10.33 10.33
C LEU A 281 13.28 10.48 11.74
N ARG A 282 13.40 11.72 12.26
CA ARG A 282 13.82 11.96 13.66
C ARG A 282 12.85 11.33 14.66
N LYS A 283 11.55 11.52 14.45
CA LYS A 283 10.52 10.93 15.32
C LYS A 283 10.54 9.41 15.23
N GLN A 284 10.63 8.85 14.03
CA GLN A 284 10.74 7.40 13.81
C GLN A 284 11.96 6.81 14.54
N ASN A 285 13.12 7.46 14.40
CA ASN A 285 14.34 7.01 15.06
C ASN A 285 14.20 7.08 16.59
N HIS A 286 13.61 8.16 17.11
CA HIS A 286 13.34 8.31 18.54
C HIS A 286 12.38 7.21 19.03
N ALA A 287 11.24 7.04 18.39
CA ALA A 287 10.25 6.02 18.74
C ALA A 287 10.84 4.60 18.73
N ASN A 288 11.68 4.27 17.75
CA ASN A 288 12.33 2.96 17.63
C ASN A 288 13.35 2.66 18.76
N HIS A 289 13.87 3.70 19.43
CA HIS A 289 14.80 3.54 20.55
C HIS A 289 14.11 3.43 21.91
N HIS A 290 12.78 3.57 21.98
CA HIS A 290 12.05 3.31 23.23
C HIS A 290 12.15 1.83 23.62
N ALA A 291 12.49 1.59 24.89
CA ALA A 291 12.55 0.24 25.45
C ALA A 291 11.17 -0.39 25.56
N ASP A 292 10.15 0.42 25.89
CA ASP A 292 8.76 0.01 25.99
C ASP A 292 8.07 0.03 24.62
N LYS A 293 7.49 -1.12 24.27
CA LYS A 293 6.81 -1.33 23.00
C LYS A 293 5.32 -1.53 23.23
N VAL A 294 4.51 -0.78 22.50
CA VAL A 294 3.06 -0.94 22.51
C VAL A 294 2.70 -2.12 21.60
N LYS A 295 2.29 -3.22 22.22
CA LYS A 295 1.96 -4.46 21.53
C LYS A 295 0.56 -4.39 20.92
N ILE A 296 0.45 -4.52 19.60
CA ILE A 296 -0.82 -4.60 18.88
C ILE A 296 -0.94 -5.93 18.17
N ALA A 297 -1.98 -6.68 18.51
CA ALA A 297 -2.30 -7.95 17.87
C ALA A 297 -3.16 -7.71 16.61
N VAL A 298 -2.64 -8.09 15.45
CA VAL A 298 -3.36 -8.09 14.18
C VAL A 298 -3.86 -9.52 13.90
N VAL A 299 -5.14 -9.75 14.14
CA VAL A 299 -5.75 -11.10 14.03
C VAL A 299 -6.24 -11.33 12.61
N GLY A 300 -5.40 -11.99 11.82
CA GLY A 300 -5.58 -12.21 10.39
C GLY A 300 -5.61 -13.68 9.98
N LYS A 301 -5.52 -13.92 8.68
CA LYS A 301 -5.39 -15.27 8.10
C LYS A 301 -4.21 -15.43 7.14
N TYR A 302 -3.51 -14.33 6.81
CA TYR A 302 -2.33 -14.31 5.93
C TYR A 302 -1.06 -14.00 6.71
N THR A 303 -0.97 -14.47 7.94
CA THR A 303 0.05 -14.08 8.93
C THR A 303 1.46 -14.58 8.61
N GLN A 304 1.58 -15.54 7.69
CA GLN A 304 2.88 -16.05 7.22
C GLN A 304 3.59 -15.11 6.22
N LEU A 305 2.86 -14.15 5.65
CA LEU A 305 3.39 -13.15 4.73
C LEU A 305 2.98 -11.76 5.20
N PRO A 306 3.89 -11.01 5.85
CA PRO A 306 3.60 -9.64 6.34
C PRO A 306 3.09 -8.70 5.24
N ASP A 307 3.58 -8.84 4.00
CA ASP A 307 3.16 -8.03 2.85
C ASP A 307 1.65 -8.12 2.54
N ALA A 308 0.96 -9.16 3.03
CA ALA A 308 -0.49 -9.27 2.91
C ALA A 308 -1.25 -8.23 3.76
N TYR A 309 -0.60 -7.62 4.75
CA TYR A 309 -1.11 -6.58 5.63
C TYR A 309 -0.22 -5.33 5.65
N LEU A 310 0.55 -5.11 4.59
CA LEU A 310 1.56 -4.07 4.53
C LEU A 310 1.00 -2.69 4.91
N SER A 311 -0.10 -2.25 4.29
CA SER A 311 -0.69 -0.93 4.58
C SER A 311 -1.23 -0.83 6.01
N VAL A 312 -1.73 -1.92 6.59
CA VAL A 312 -2.16 -1.96 8.01
C VAL A 312 -0.96 -1.78 8.93
N ILE A 313 0.13 -2.51 8.67
CA ILE A 313 1.37 -2.44 9.47
C ILE A 313 1.97 -1.03 9.38
N GLU A 314 2.07 -0.48 8.17
CA GLU A 314 2.58 0.87 7.95
C GLU A 314 1.71 1.93 8.64
N ALA A 315 0.38 1.83 8.57
CA ALA A 315 -0.53 2.75 9.23
C ALA A 315 -0.40 2.72 10.76
N LEU A 316 -0.18 1.54 11.35
CA LEU A 316 0.11 1.39 12.78
C LEU A 316 1.46 2.03 13.15
N HIS A 317 2.51 1.81 12.34
CA HIS A 317 3.82 2.44 12.56
C HIS A 317 3.75 3.97 12.43
N HIS A 318 3.07 4.51 11.41
CA HIS A 318 2.88 5.96 11.26
C HIS A 318 2.22 6.57 12.50
N ALA A 319 1.17 5.92 13.01
CA ALA A 319 0.48 6.38 14.22
C ALA A 319 1.37 6.27 15.47
N GLY A 320 2.17 5.21 15.58
CA GLY A 320 3.16 5.06 16.65
C GLY A 320 4.19 6.19 16.64
N VAL A 321 4.77 6.48 15.49
CA VAL A 321 5.74 7.59 15.30
C VAL A 321 5.12 8.94 15.65
N PHE A 322 3.84 9.15 15.31
CA PHE A 322 3.12 10.38 15.64
C PHE A 322 3.05 10.63 17.16
N TYR A 323 2.89 9.58 17.96
CA TYR A 323 2.86 9.63 19.43
C TYR A 323 4.21 9.33 20.09
N ASP A 324 5.28 9.17 19.32
CA ASP A 324 6.61 8.83 19.83
C ASP A 324 6.62 7.50 20.61
N ARG A 325 6.01 6.48 20.02
CA ARG A 325 6.00 5.13 20.59
C ARG A 325 6.33 4.09 19.52
N HIS A 326 7.12 3.11 19.92
CA HIS A 326 7.36 1.93 19.10
C HIS A 326 6.14 1.01 19.18
N VAL A 327 5.48 0.79 18.05
CA VAL A 327 4.38 -0.18 17.93
C VAL A 327 4.96 -1.53 17.51
N ASP A 328 4.82 -2.55 18.36
CA ASP A 328 5.17 -3.93 18.08
C ASP A 328 3.95 -4.67 17.51
N VAL A 329 3.95 -4.86 16.19
CA VAL A 329 2.84 -5.50 15.48
C VAL A 329 3.00 -7.02 15.52
N GLN A 330 2.08 -7.70 16.20
CA GLN A 330 2.05 -9.17 16.25
C GLN A 330 0.97 -9.73 15.34
N LEU A 331 1.40 -10.46 14.31
CA LEU A 331 0.48 -11.16 13.41
C LEU A 331 0.00 -12.45 14.07
N VAL A 332 -1.29 -12.52 14.39
CA VAL A 332 -1.94 -13.67 15.02
C VAL A 332 -2.82 -14.39 14.02
N ASP A 333 -2.60 -15.69 13.83
CA ASP A 333 -3.44 -16.51 12.95
C ASP A 333 -4.78 -16.81 13.63
N GLY A 334 -5.86 -16.24 13.11
CA GLY A 334 -7.20 -16.45 13.63
C GLY A 334 -7.68 -17.91 13.53
N GLU A 335 -7.07 -18.77 12.69
CA GLU A 335 -7.39 -20.20 12.69
C GLU A 335 -6.87 -20.93 13.93
N SER A 336 -5.85 -20.38 14.57
CA SER A 336 -5.25 -20.96 15.77
C SER A 336 -5.91 -20.51 17.07
N LEU A 337 -6.82 -19.51 17.02
CA LEU A 337 -7.51 -18.99 18.20
C LEU A 337 -8.74 -19.83 18.54
N ASP A 338 -8.83 -20.21 19.82
CA ASP A 338 -9.99 -20.86 20.43
C ASP A 338 -10.23 -20.33 21.87
N GLU A 339 -11.36 -20.73 22.48
CA GLU A 339 -11.73 -20.32 23.84
C GLU A 339 -10.69 -20.69 24.91
N GLN A 340 -9.83 -21.68 24.65
CA GLN A 340 -8.84 -22.18 25.61
C GLN A 340 -7.55 -21.35 25.58
N ASN A 341 -7.18 -20.80 24.40
CA ASN A 341 -5.90 -20.12 24.21
C ASN A 341 -6.02 -18.59 24.00
N VAL A 342 -7.21 -18.05 23.72
CA VAL A 342 -7.38 -16.63 23.39
C VAL A 342 -6.80 -15.69 24.46
N SER A 343 -6.99 -16.03 25.74
CA SER A 343 -6.46 -15.23 26.86
C SER A 343 -4.94 -15.30 26.95
N GLU A 344 -4.31 -16.41 26.59
CA GLU A 344 -2.85 -16.54 26.54
C GLU A 344 -2.27 -15.75 25.36
N VAL A 345 -2.92 -15.83 24.20
CA VAL A 345 -2.42 -15.21 22.95
C VAL A 345 -2.65 -13.70 22.90
N LEU A 346 -3.81 -13.23 23.36
CA LEU A 346 -4.21 -11.83 23.24
C LEU A 346 -4.14 -11.04 24.57
N GLY A 347 -3.92 -11.72 25.70
CA GLY A 347 -4.06 -11.11 27.03
C GLY A 347 -3.02 -10.02 27.36
N ASP A 348 -1.88 -10.01 26.68
CA ASP A 348 -0.84 -8.99 26.83
C ASP A 348 -0.87 -7.91 25.71
N ALA A 349 -1.83 -7.98 24.79
CA ALA A 349 -2.02 -6.98 23.76
C ALA A 349 -2.60 -5.69 24.32
N SER A 350 -2.01 -4.56 23.95
CA SER A 350 -2.51 -3.22 24.29
C SER A 350 -3.60 -2.74 23.31
N GLY A 351 -3.74 -3.40 22.16
CA GLY A 351 -4.76 -3.17 21.16
C GLY A 351 -4.94 -4.40 20.27
N ILE A 352 -6.15 -4.61 19.79
CA ILE A 352 -6.50 -5.71 18.87
C ILE A 352 -7.06 -5.12 17.58
N LEU A 353 -6.47 -5.48 16.43
CA LEU A 353 -6.94 -5.09 15.12
C LEU A 353 -7.35 -6.34 14.33
N VAL A 354 -8.56 -6.32 13.77
CA VAL A 354 -9.03 -7.34 12.83
C VAL A 354 -9.11 -6.73 11.43
N PRO A 355 -8.18 -7.11 10.52
CA PRO A 355 -8.11 -6.56 9.18
C PRO A 355 -9.13 -7.17 8.23
N GLY A 356 -9.24 -6.56 7.04
CA GLY A 356 -10.01 -7.07 5.92
C GLY A 356 -9.63 -8.49 5.49
N GLY A 357 -10.48 -9.10 4.68
CA GLY A 357 -10.26 -10.43 4.13
C GLY A 357 -11.51 -11.03 3.52
N PHE A 358 -11.39 -12.14 2.78
CA PHE A 358 -12.49 -12.84 2.13
C PHE A 358 -12.51 -14.32 2.50
N GLY A 359 -13.72 -14.92 2.51
CA GLY A 359 -13.91 -16.35 2.74
C GLY A 359 -13.83 -16.78 4.22
N LYS A 360 -14.35 -17.97 4.49
CA LYS A 360 -14.70 -18.49 5.83
C LYS A 360 -13.51 -18.80 6.75
N ARG A 361 -12.29 -18.91 6.22
CA ARG A 361 -11.11 -19.28 7.00
C ARG A 361 -10.81 -18.24 8.10
N ALA A 362 -10.49 -18.67 9.31
CA ALA A 362 -10.19 -17.86 10.49
C ALA A 362 -11.38 -17.01 11.01
N LEU A 363 -12.62 -17.23 10.56
CA LEU A 363 -13.76 -16.40 10.93
C LEU A 363 -14.07 -16.46 12.43
N GLU A 364 -14.20 -17.67 12.99
CA GLU A 364 -14.59 -17.82 14.40
C GLU A 364 -13.50 -17.29 15.36
N GLY A 365 -12.22 -17.49 15.04
CA GLY A 365 -11.15 -16.89 15.84
C GLY A 365 -11.11 -15.36 15.79
N LYS A 366 -11.53 -14.75 14.65
CA LYS A 366 -11.69 -13.28 14.56
C LYS A 366 -12.89 -12.79 15.37
N ILE A 367 -14.00 -13.54 15.38
CA ILE A 367 -15.18 -13.25 16.23
C ILE A 367 -14.76 -13.33 17.70
N LEU A 368 -14.04 -14.38 18.09
CA LEU A 368 -13.52 -14.55 19.44
C LEU A 368 -12.56 -13.41 19.84
N ALA A 369 -11.71 -12.95 18.92
CA ALA A 369 -10.84 -11.81 19.19
C ALA A 369 -11.61 -10.49 19.41
N ALA A 370 -12.71 -10.27 18.67
CA ALA A 370 -13.59 -9.13 18.84
C ALA A 370 -14.35 -9.19 20.18
N GLU A 371 -14.84 -10.39 20.57
CA GLU A 371 -15.43 -10.66 21.89
C GLU A 371 -14.44 -10.39 23.01
N PHE A 372 -13.24 -10.94 22.92
CA PHE A 372 -12.18 -10.76 23.89
C PHE A 372 -11.83 -9.28 24.08
N ALA A 373 -11.70 -8.53 22.99
CA ALA A 373 -11.46 -7.10 23.04
C ALA A 373 -12.59 -6.34 23.75
N ARG A 374 -13.85 -6.64 23.43
CA ARG A 374 -15.04 -6.02 24.02
C ARG A 374 -15.14 -6.29 25.52
N GLU A 375 -15.01 -7.55 25.94
CA GLU A 375 -15.18 -7.96 27.33
C GLU A 375 -14.05 -7.47 28.25
N HIS A 376 -12.80 -7.49 27.74
CA HIS A 376 -11.63 -7.07 28.50
C HIS A 376 -11.29 -5.59 28.33
N LYS A 377 -12.12 -4.83 27.56
CA LYS A 377 -11.94 -3.41 27.29
C LYS A 377 -10.58 -3.07 26.65
N ILE A 378 -10.06 -3.98 25.84
CA ILE A 378 -8.86 -3.77 25.06
C ILE A 378 -9.24 -2.98 23.79
N PRO A 379 -8.58 -1.86 23.47
CA PRO A 379 -8.85 -1.10 22.26
C PRO A 379 -8.96 -1.98 21.01
N TYR A 380 -10.04 -1.79 20.24
CA TYR A 380 -10.37 -2.56 19.06
C TYR A 380 -10.51 -1.69 17.83
N LEU A 381 -9.90 -2.11 16.71
CA LEU A 381 -10.13 -1.55 15.39
C LEU A 381 -10.51 -2.66 14.41
N GLY A 382 -11.74 -2.62 13.87
CA GLY A 382 -12.23 -3.55 12.85
C GLY A 382 -12.23 -2.90 11.47
N ILE A 383 -11.57 -3.53 10.48
CA ILE A 383 -11.46 -3.03 9.11
C ILE A 383 -12.17 -3.97 8.16
N CYS A 384 -13.16 -3.49 7.38
CA CYS A 384 -13.90 -4.24 6.37
C CYS A 384 -14.50 -5.53 6.97
N LEU A 385 -13.92 -6.71 6.73
CA LEU A 385 -14.33 -7.95 7.41
C LEU A 385 -14.26 -7.82 8.94
N GLY A 386 -13.33 -7.03 9.48
CA GLY A 386 -13.23 -6.79 10.91
C GLY A 386 -14.45 -6.06 11.49
N MET A 387 -15.06 -5.15 10.75
CA MET A 387 -16.37 -4.56 11.13
C MET A 387 -17.46 -5.62 11.08
N GLN A 388 -17.53 -6.41 10.02
CA GLN A 388 -18.54 -7.46 9.86
C GLN A 388 -18.46 -8.49 10.99
N VAL A 389 -17.24 -8.86 11.40
CA VAL A 389 -16.96 -9.72 12.54
C VAL A 389 -17.44 -9.11 13.85
N ALA A 390 -17.18 -7.82 14.08
CA ALA A 390 -17.66 -7.13 15.30
C ALA A 390 -19.19 -7.08 15.37
N VAL A 391 -19.87 -6.86 14.24
CA VAL A 391 -21.34 -6.89 14.16
C VAL A 391 -21.88 -8.30 14.44
N CYS A 392 -21.27 -9.34 13.86
CA CYS A 392 -21.67 -10.74 14.11
C CYS A 392 -21.46 -11.12 15.58
N GLU A 393 -20.33 -10.73 16.17
CA GLU A 393 -20.02 -10.95 17.59
C GLU A 393 -21.09 -10.28 18.47
N PHE A 394 -21.34 -8.99 18.25
CA PHE A 394 -22.30 -8.23 19.04
C PHE A 394 -23.72 -8.79 18.92
N ALA A 395 -24.11 -9.19 17.72
CA ALA A 395 -25.40 -9.85 17.49
C ALA A 395 -25.53 -11.19 18.24
N ARG A 396 -24.48 -12.00 18.27
CA ARG A 396 -24.46 -13.31 18.97
C ARG A 396 -24.49 -13.15 20.47
N ASN A 397 -23.59 -12.34 21.02
CA ASN A 397 -23.24 -12.37 22.42
C ASN A 397 -23.91 -11.26 23.24
N VAL A 398 -24.30 -10.13 22.63
CA VAL A 398 -25.00 -9.04 23.32
C VAL A 398 -26.50 -9.08 23.04
N VAL A 399 -26.89 -9.22 21.77
CA VAL A 399 -28.33 -9.29 21.38
C VAL A 399 -28.93 -10.68 21.63
N GLY A 400 -28.11 -11.75 21.60
CA GLY A 400 -28.58 -13.13 21.79
C GLY A 400 -29.10 -13.81 20.51
N LEU A 401 -28.71 -13.30 19.33
CA LEU A 401 -29.03 -13.92 18.04
C LEU A 401 -28.06 -15.10 17.76
N ALA A 402 -28.31 -16.22 18.41
CA ALA A 402 -27.44 -17.40 18.29
C ALA A 402 -27.26 -17.82 16.82
N GLY A 403 -26.00 -17.88 16.36
CA GLY A 403 -25.67 -18.22 14.98
C GLY A 403 -25.73 -17.05 14.00
N ALA A 404 -25.86 -15.79 14.46
CA ALA A 404 -25.73 -14.62 13.60
C ALA A 404 -24.40 -14.65 12.82
N SER A 405 -24.48 -14.39 11.51
CA SER A 405 -23.33 -14.53 10.60
C SER A 405 -23.49 -13.61 9.37
N SER A 406 -22.53 -13.71 8.46
CA SER A 406 -22.64 -13.17 7.11
C SER A 406 -23.21 -14.21 6.15
N SER A 407 -24.06 -13.81 5.22
CA SER A 407 -24.52 -14.67 4.12
C SER A 407 -23.39 -15.11 3.19
N GLU A 408 -22.21 -14.48 3.25
CA GLU A 408 -20.98 -14.99 2.59
C GLU A 408 -20.54 -16.35 3.13
N PHE A 409 -20.70 -16.57 4.45
CA PHE A 409 -20.13 -17.72 5.14
C PHE A 409 -21.18 -18.77 5.51
N ASP A 410 -22.40 -18.33 5.73
CA ASP A 410 -23.55 -19.15 6.07
C ASP A 410 -24.81 -18.61 5.39
N PRO A 411 -24.99 -18.91 4.07
CA PRO A 411 -26.13 -18.41 3.29
C PRO A 411 -27.51 -18.87 3.80
N ASP A 412 -27.54 -20.01 4.47
CA ASP A 412 -28.75 -20.62 5.02
C ASP A 412 -28.91 -20.38 6.53
N GLY A 413 -28.04 -19.55 7.10
CA GLY A 413 -28.02 -19.23 8.52
C GLY A 413 -29.25 -18.47 8.98
N PRO A 414 -29.63 -18.58 10.30
CA PRO A 414 -30.86 -18.02 10.82
C PRO A 414 -30.88 -16.47 10.84
N TYR A 415 -29.73 -15.85 10.95
CA TYR A 415 -29.59 -14.39 11.10
C TYR A 415 -28.41 -13.86 10.27
N SER A 416 -28.67 -13.46 9.03
CA SER A 416 -27.68 -12.82 8.16
C SER A 416 -27.54 -11.35 8.50
N VAL A 417 -26.84 -11.02 9.59
CA VAL A 417 -26.64 -9.62 10.05
C VAL A 417 -25.68 -8.85 9.13
N ILE A 418 -24.94 -9.58 8.31
CA ILE A 418 -24.16 -9.08 7.18
C ILE A 418 -24.68 -9.80 5.93
N ASP A 419 -25.01 -9.04 4.87
CA ASP A 419 -25.64 -9.60 3.69
C ASP A 419 -25.04 -9.04 2.40
N LEU A 420 -25.33 -9.71 1.28
CA LEU A 420 -24.85 -9.31 -0.03
C LEU A 420 -25.48 -7.97 -0.44
N MET A 421 -24.68 -7.05 -0.93
CA MET A 421 -25.17 -5.79 -1.50
C MET A 421 -26.10 -6.06 -2.68
N SER A 422 -27.22 -5.36 -2.76
CA SER A 422 -28.18 -5.51 -3.86
C SER A 422 -27.56 -5.27 -5.25
N SER A 423 -26.55 -4.41 -5.34
CA SER A 423 -25.80 -4.17 -6.58
C SER A 423 -24.86 -5.32 -6.97
N GLN A 424 -24.69 -6.33 -6.13
CA GLN A 424 -23.81 -7.48 -6.34
C GLN A 424 -24.54 -8.80 -6.66
N GLU A 425 -25.87 -8.81 -6.63
CA GLU A 425 -26.70 -10.02 -6.81
C GLU A 425 -26.50 -10.69 -8.19
N ASP A 426 -26.33 -9.91 -9.26
CA ASP A 426 -26.20 -10.40 -10.63
C ASP A 426 -24.76 -10.47 -11.14
N VAL A 427 -23.75 -10.30 -10.27
CA VAL A 427 -22.34 -10.25 -10.67
C VAL A 427 -21.75 -11.64 -10.88
N THR A 428 -21.42 -11.97 -12.13
CA THR A 428 -20.78 -13.24 -12.54
C THR A 428 -19.25 -13.16 -12.62
N GLU A 429 -18.69 -12.03 -13.10
CA GLU A 429 -17.24 -11.76 -13.10
C GLU A 429 -16.81 -11.19 -11.75
N LYS A 430 -15.84 -11.82 -11.09
CA LYS A 430 -15.44 -11.43 -9.71
C LYS A 430 -14.36 -10.36 -9.63
N GLY A 431 -13.54 -10.18 -10.67
CA GLY A 431 -12.47 -9.15 -10.69
C GLY A 431 -13.03 -7.78 -11.01
N GLY A 432 -12.64 -6.74 -10.24
CA GLY A 432 -12.99 -5.34 -10.49
C GLY A 432 -14.48 -4.99 -10.39
N THR A 433 -15.29 -5.80 -9.70
CA THR A 433 -16.76 -5.64 -9.65
C THR A 433 -17.31 -5.41 -8.24
N MET A 434 -16.46 -5.38 -7.22
CA MET A 434 -16.84 -5.02 -5.86
C MET A 434 -17.19 -3.52 -5.75
N ARG A 435 -17.68 -3.08 -4.60
CA ARG A 435 -17.68 -1.67 -4.25
C ARG A 435 -16.22 -1.26 -4.00
N LEU A 436 -15.65 -0.50 -4.94
CA LEU A 436 -14.22 -0.19 -5.01
C LEU A 436 -13.99 1.32 -5.08
N GLY A 437 -12.97 1.80 -4.35
CA GLY A 437 -12.52 3.19 -4.36
C GLY A 437 -13.14 4.04 -3.27
N ALA A 438 -12.93 5.35 -3.36
CA ALA A 438 -13.34 6.30 -2.35
C ALA A 438 -14.85 6.58 -2.40
N TYR A 439 -15.51 6.42 -1.25
CA TYR A 439 -16.91 6.76 -1.06
C TYR A 439 -17.09 7.66 0.16
N PRO A 440 -18.10 8.56 0.12
CA PRO A 440 -18.40 9.44 1.23
C PRO A 440 -19.07 8.68 2.38
N CYS A 441 -18.64 9.01 3.59
CA CYS A 441 -19.23 8.57 4.86
C CYS A 441 -19.58 9.80 5.69
N LYS A 442 -20.85 9.94 6.08
CA LYS A 442 -21.35 10.97 6.99
C LYS A 442 -21.25 10.46 8.42
N LEU A 443 -20.43 11.14 9.24
CA LEU A 443 -20.18 10.78 10.63
C LEU A 443 -21.19 11.43 11.57
N ALA A 444 -21.77 10.62 12.46
CA ALA A 444 -22.70 11.07 13.50
C ALA A 444 -21.99 11.95 14.52
N ALA A 445 -22.67 12.96 15.03
CA ALA A 445 -22.15 13.82 16.10
C ALA A 445 -21.93 13.01 17.40
N ASP A 446 -21.02 13.47 18.24
CA ASP A 446 -20.72 12.90 19.57
C ASP A 446 -20.23 11.44 19.55
N THR A 447 -19.68 10.96 18.40
CA THR A 447 -19.09 9.64 18.24
C THR A 447 -17.56 9.67 18.28
N LEU A 448 -16.93 8.53 18.59
CA LEU A 448 -15.46 8.36 18.56
C LEU A 448 -14.92 8.56 17.15
N ALA A 449 -15.63 8.02 16.14
CA ALA A 449 -15.26 8.22 14.74
C ALA A 449 -15.28 9.71 14.36
N ARG A 450 -16.31 10.46 14.73
CA ARG A 450 -16.41 11.91 14.50
C ARG A 450 -15.28 12.68 15.18
N GLU A 451 -14.94 12.31 16.41
CA GLU A 451 -13.82 12.91 17.13
C GLU A 451 -12.49 12.65 16.43
N ALA A 452 -12.27 11.42 15.95
CA ALA A 452 -11.03 11.02 15.28
C ALA A 452 -10.77 11.82 14.00
N TYR A 453 -11.78 11.96 13.15
CA TYR A 453 -11.65 12.69 11.88
C TYR A 453 -11.76 14.21 12.04
N GLY A 454 -12.54 14.69 13.01
CA GLY A 454 -12.82 16.13 13.19
C GLY A 454 -13.78 16.72 12.15
N GLU A 455 -14.29 15.93 11.20
CA GLU A 455 -15.12 16.35 10.07
C GLU A 455 -16.43 15.57 10.01
N GLU A 456 -17.47 16.14 9.42
CA GLU A 456 -18.80 15.48 9.28
C GLU A 456 -18.84 14.53 8.10
N LEU A 457 -18.16 14.87 7.01
CA LEU A 457 -18.13 14.08 5.80
C LEU A 457 -16.70 13.71 5.47
N VAL A 458 -16.45 12.41 5.39
CA VAL A 458 -15.13 11.86 5.07
C VAL A 458 -15.22 10.94 3.87
N TYR A 459 -14.10 10.71 3.20
CA TYR A 459 -13.99 9.82 2.05
C TYR A 459 -12.98 8.75 2.36
N GLU A 460 -13.41 7.48 2.28
CA GLU A 460 -12.56 6.33 2.53
C GLU A 460 -12.67 5.31 1.39
N ARG A 461 -11.60 4.55 1.15
CA ARG A 461 -11.57 3.54 0.08
C ARG A 461 -12.22 2.26 0.53
N HIS A 462 -12.99 1.66 -0.35
CA HIS A 462 -13.74 0.41 -0.13
C HIS A 462 -13.25 -0.72 -1.03
N ARG A 463 -13.42 -1.95 -0.54
CA ARG A 463 -13.17 -3.19 -1.27
C ARG A 463 -14.01 -4.33 -0.69
N HIS A 464 -15.33 -4.33 -0.95
CA HIS A 464 -16.24 -5.35 -0.39
C HIS A 464 -17.47 -5.61 -1.27
N ARG A 465 -18.15 -6.75 -1.04
CA ARG A 465 -19.42 -7.15 -1.65
C ARG A 465 -20.55 -7.24 -0.63
N PHE A 466 -20.21 -7.56 0.61
CA PHE A 466 -21.13 -7.76 1.72
C PHE A 466 -21.09 -6.54 2.63
N GLU A 467 -22.25 -6.26 3.24
CA GLU A 467 -22.46 -5.08 4.07
C GLU A 467 -23.37 -5.37 5.24
N PHE A 468 -23.47 -4.43 6.17
CA PHE A 468 -24.40 -4.47 7.30
C PHE A 468 -25.85 -4.59 6.81
N ASN A 469 -26.60 -5.57 7.33
CA ASN A 469 -28.00 -5.78 6.98
C ASN A 469 -28.92 -4.90 7.83
N ASN A 470 -29.51 -3.88 7.21
CA ASN A 470 -30.38 -2.92 7.88
C ASN A 470 -31.65 -3.54 8.52
N ALA A 471 -32.03 -4.78 8.16
CA ALA A 471 -33.11 -5.48 8.82
C ALA A 471 -32.89 -5.73 10.31
N PHE A 472 -31.62 -5.74 10.74
CA PHE A 472 -31.23 -5.92 12.14
C PHE A 472 -30.79 -4.62 12.83
N ARG A 473 -30.82 -3.49 12.13
CA ARG A 473 -30.27 -2.21 12.60
C ARG A 473 -30.88 -1.78 13.92
N ASP A 474 -32.21 -1.65 13.98
CA ASP A 474 -32.92 -1.19 15.18
C ASP A 474 -32.61 -2.09 16.40
N GLN A 475 -32.55 -3.42 16.16
CA GLN A 475 -32.30 -4.37 17.24
C GLN A 475 -30.86 -4.27 17.79
N LEU A 476 -29.89 -3.98 16.94
CA LEU A 476 -28.48 -3.79 17.34
C LEU A 476 -28.28 -2.43 18.03
N GLU A 477 -28.94 -1.36 17.53
CA GLU A 477 -28.91 -0.03 18.17
C GLU A 477 -29.60 -0.04 19.54
N ASP A 478 -30.75 -0.72 19.67
CA ASP A 478 -31.45 -0.87 20.95
C ASP A 478 -30.60 -1.62 22.00
N ALA A 479 -29.71 -2.52 21.57
CA ALA A 479 -28.78 -3.24 22.42
C ALA A 479 -27.50 -2.44 22.75
N GLY A 480 -27.33 -1.24 22.17
CA GLY A 480 -26.24 -0.31 22.47
C GLY A 480 -25.11 -0.24 21.43
N LEU A 481 -25.24 -0.86 20.27
CA LEU A 481 -24.33 -0.60 19.16
C LEU A 481 -24.63 0.79 18.56
N VAL A 482 -23.59 1.61 18.38
CA VAL A 482 -23.72 2.94 17.81
C VAL A 482 -23.36 2.89 16.32
N ILE A 483 -24.28 3.34 15.45
CA ILE A 483 -24.00 3.58 14.05
C ILE A 483 -23.32 4.95 13.93
N SER A 484 -22.00 4.97 13.86
CA SER A 484 -21.22 6.21 13.85
C SER A 484 -20.94 6.77 12.46
N GLY A 485 -21.16 5.98 11.39
CA GLY A 485 -21.01 6.44 10.02
C GLY A 485 -22.01 5.81 9.08
N LEU A 486 -22.58 6.63 8.19
CA LEU A 486 -23.54 6.22 7.16
C LEU A 486 -23.14 6.78 5.79
N SER A 487 -23.55 6.10 4.72
CA SER A 487 -23.57 6.72 3.39
C SER A 487 -24.48 7.96 3.40
N PRO A 488 -24.25 8.98 2.55
CA PRO A 488 -25.06 10.21 2.54
C PRO A 488 -26.56 10.01 2.31
N ASP A 489 -26.95 8.90 1.68
CA ASP A 489 -28.36 8.48 1.49
C ASP A 489 -28.89 7.62 2.65
N GLU A 490 -28.07 7.41 3.69
CA GLU A 490 -28.35 6.66 4.92
C GLU A 490 -28.69 5.18 4.72
N ARG A 491 -28.37 4.63 3.54
CA ARG A 491 -28.65 3.23 3.21
C ARG A 491 -27.59 2.25 3.69
N LEU A 492 -26.33 2.67 3.66
CA LEU A 492 -25.20 1.82 4.01
C LEU A 492 -24.62 2.24 5.35
N VAL A 493 -24.42 1.26 6.21
CA VAL A 493 -23.69 1.45 7.47
C VAL A 493 -22.19 1.32 7.19
N GLU A 494 -21.49 2.43 7.37
CA GLU A 494 -20.06 2.53 7.05
C GLU A 494 -19.17 2.36 8.27
N MET A 495 -19.64 2.78 9.45
CA MET A 495 -18.91 2.65 10.70
C MET A 495 -19.85 2.32 11.86
N VAL A 496 -19.35 1.49 12.77
CA VAL A 496 -20.01 1.16 14.04
C VAL A 496 -19.03 1.33 15.19
N GLU A 497 -19.55 1.63 16.39
CA GLU A 497 -18.72 1.75 17.60
C GLU A 497 -19.49 1.40 18.86
N LEU A 498 -18.79 1.20 19.97
CA LEU A 498 -19.38 1.17 21.31
C LEU A 498 -19.24 2.52 22.00
N PRO A 499 -20.23 2.94 22.81
CA PRO A 499 -20.16 4.18 23.56
C PRO A 499 -18.91 4.26 24.43
N ARG A 500 -18.35 5.47 24.60
CA ARG A 500 -17.14 5.70 25.38
C ARG A 500 -17.23 5.28 26.85
N ASP A 501 -18.41 5.37 27.45
CA ASP A 501 -18.68 4.94 28.83
C ASP A 501 -18.75 3.41 28.96
N VAL A 502 -18.97 2.71 27.85
CA VAL A 502 -18.98 1.24 27.78
C VAL A 502 -17.59 0.70 27.45
N HIS A 503 -16.89 1.30 26.48
CA HIS A 503 -15.58 0.83 26.02
C HIS A 503 -14.64 2.01 25.69
N PRO A 504 -13.34 1.98 26.09
CA PRO A 504 -12.43 3.10 25.86
C PRO A 504 -12.22 3.43 24.38
N TRP A 505 -12.16 2.41 23.51
CA TRP A 505 -12.08 2.52 22.06
C TRP A 505 -12.50 1.20 21.38
N TYR A 506 -13.68 1.15 20.81
CA TYR A 506 -14.15 0.02 20.03
C TYR A 506 -14.81 0.58 18.78
N VAL A 507 -14.05 0.70 17.69
CA VAL A 507 -14.50 1.32 16.45
C VAL A 507 -14.25 0.36 15.30
N ALA A 508 -15.19 0.26 14.38
CA ALA A 508 -15.03 -0.57 13.20
C ALA A 508 -15.62 0.12 11.95
N THR A 509 -14.96 -0.06 10.83
CA THR A 509 -15.31 0.55 9.54
C THR A 509 -15.41 -0.48 8.43
N GLN A 510 -16.35 -0.30 7.50
CA GLN A 510 -16.50 -1.12 6.30
C GLN A 510 -15.42 -0.76 5.24
N ALA A 511 -14.86 0.43 5.34
CA ALA A 511 -13.79 0.92 4.48
C ALA A 511 -12.41 0.33 4.84
N HIS A 512 -11.42 0.70 4.04
CA HIS A 512 -9.99 0.37 4.19
C HIS A 512 -9.17 1.66 4.45
N PRO A 513 -9.22 2.22 5.66
CA PRO A 513 -8.53 3.47 5.99
C PRO A 513 -7.00 3.35 5.93
N GLU A 514 -6.44 2.13 6.03
CA GLU A 514 -5.01 1.86 5.92
C GLU A 514 -4.39 2.40 4.63
N PHE A 515 -5.15 2.42 3.52
CA PHE A 515 -4.66 2.91 2.23
C PHE A 515 -4.43 4.43 2.21
N MET A 516 -5.05 5.16 3.14
CA MET A 516 -4.94 6.62 3.23
C MET A 516 -3.86 7.10 4.20
N SER A 517 -3.21 6.20 4.95
CA SER A 517 -2.17 6.59 5.91
C SER A 517 -0.88 7.03 5.21
N ARG A 518 -0.30 8.12 5.72
CA ARG A 518 0.97 8.70 5.25
C ARG A 518 1.96 8.82 6.41
N PRO A 519 3.27 8.74 6.16
CA PRO A 519 4.29 8.90 7.21
C PRO A 519 4.15 10.20 8.00
N THR A 520 3.90 11.30 7.30
CA THR A 520 3.77 12.64 7.90
C THR A 520 2.35 12.97 8.33
N ASN A 521 1.35 12.21 7.89
CA ASN A 521 -0.08 12.41 8.22
C ASN A 521 -0.77 11.05 8.44
N PRO A 522 -0.63 10.45 9.64
CA PRO A 522 -1.26 9.17 9.96
C PRO A 522 -2.79 9.23 9.85
N GLN A 523 -3.37 8.19 9.31
CA GLN A 523 -4.82 8.09 9.13
C GLN A 523 -5.56 8.18 10.50
N PRO A 524 -6.64 8.97 10.60
CA PRO A 524 -7.28 9.32 11.88
C PRO A 524 -7.72 8.13 12.75
N LEU A 525 -8.34 7.08 12.18
CA LEU A 525 -8.76 5.92 12.97
C LEU A 525 -7.57 5.14 13.53
N PHE A 526 -6.51 4.99 12.73
CA PHE A 526 -5.27 4.37 13.20
C PHE A 526 -4.59 5.20 14.28
N ARG A 527 -4.56 6.52 14.11
CA ARG A 527 -3.99 7.44 15.09
C ARG A 527 -4.69 7.31 16.43
N GLU A 528 -6.03 7.39 16.48
CA GLU A 528 -6.77 7.32 17.72
C GLU A 528 -6.83 5.90 18.32
N PHE A 529 -6.81 4.86 17.49
CA PHE A 529 -6.66 3.47 17.94
C PHE A 529 -5.30 3.25 18.64
N VAL A 530 -4.21 3.69 18.03
CA VAL A 530 -2.86 3.59 18.65
C VAL A 530 -2.79 4.46 19.91
N ARG A 531 -3.40 5.66 19.92
CA ARG A 531 -3.53 6.49 21.12
C ARG A 531 -4.19 5.74 22.27
N ALA A 532 -5.31 5.08 21.99
CA ALA A 532 -6.02 4.28 22.98
C ALA A 532 -5.19 3.08 23.46
N SER A 533 -4.48 2.42 22.54
CA SER A 533 -3.57 1.31 22.86
C SER A 533 -2.39 1.74 23.75
N ILE A 534 -1.84 2.93 23.52
CA ILE A 534 -0.82 3.53 24.41
C ILE A 534 -1.42 3.78 25.80
N GLY A 535 -2.62 4.38 25.87
CA GLY A 535 -3.33 4.58 27.15
C GLY A 535 -3.55 3.28 27.91
N GLN A 536 -3.96 2.22 27.24
CA GLN A 536 -4.10 0.87 27.81
C GLN A 536 -2.76 0.32 28.31
N HIS A 537 -1.70 0.46 27.54
CA HIS A 537 -0.35 0.03 27.88
C HIS A 537 0.20 0.75 29.12
N GLU A 538 0.04 2.06 29.16
CA GLU A 538 0.56 2.92 30.24
C GLU A 538 -0.37 3.00 31.45
N GLY A 539 -1.59 2.46 31.37
CA GLY A 539 -2.60 2.52 32.44
C GLY A 539 -3.15 3.93 32.67
N VAL A 540 -3.23 4.75 31.62
CA VAL A 540 -3.73 6.13 31.66
C VAL A 540 -4.91 6.31 30.69
N ASP A 541 -5.70 7.38 30.89
CA ASP A 541 -6.74 7.74 29.93
C ASP A 541 -6.10 8.11 28.57
N ARG A 542 -6.67 7.63 27.46
CA ARG A 542 -6.18 7.93 26.10
C ARG A 542 -6.02 9.43 25.83
N LEU A 543 -6.85 10.28 26.45
CA LEU A 543 -6.77 11.73 26.28
C LEU A 543 -5.53 12.36 26.94
N GLN A 544 -4.84 11.64 27.83
CA GLN A 544 -3.57 12.07 28.41
C GLN A 544 -2.37 11.77 27.49
N VAL A 545 -2.54 10.87 26.52
CA VAL A 545 -1.54 10.59 25.50
C VAL A 545 -1.54 11.73 24.48
N THR A 546 -0.43 12.43 24.36
CA THR A 546 -0.27 13.58 23.46
C THR A 546 0.79 13.33 22.40
N PRO A 547 0.65 13.92 21.19
CA PRO A 547 1.69 13.87 20.17
C PRO A 547 3.00 14.47 20.71
N MET A 548 4.11 13.92 20.28
CA MET A 548 5.41 14.50 20.59
C MET A 548 5.61 15.81 19.83
N ASN A 549 5.78 16.89 20.57
CA ASN A 549 6.39 18.11 20.06
C ASN A 549 7.90 18.02 20.33
N LEU A 550 8.68 17.67 19.33
CA LEU A 550 10.11 17.92 19.38
C LEU A 550 10.27 19.44 19.35
N ALA A 551 10.36 20.06 20.56
CA ALA A 551 10.79 21.45 20.62
C ALA A 551 12.12 21.55 19.87
N THR A 552 12.21 22.52 18.99
CA THR A 552 13.45 22.87 18.30
C THR A 552 14.47 23.30 19.36
N ASP A 553 15.32 22.35 19.79
CA ASP A 553 16.55 22.66 20.47
C ASP A 553 17.66 22.99 19.46
#